data_54dfa54c494b6776d5352d15e4c7bcf0
#
_entry.id   54dfa54c494b6776d5352d15e4c7bcf0
#
_cell.length_a   1.000
_cell.length_b   1.000
_cell.length_c   1.000
_cell.angle_alpha   90.00
_cell.angle_beta   90.00
_cell.angle_gamma   90.00
#
_symmetry.space_group_name_H-M   'P 1'
#
loop_
_entity.id
_entity.type
_entity.pdbx_description
1 polymer ?
#
loop_
_entity_poly.entity_id
_entity_poly.type
_entity_poly.pdbx_seq_one_letter_code
_entity_poly.pdbx_strand_id
1 'polypeptide(L)'
;MISAYLVLSAAAFAQAGQGTAPPALSASASIAQPATTQKPDTTDAKGHDNSYIIGNDDVLSINVWKETEISRSVPVRSDGKISLPLAGEVQAAGSTPLKLEQDISAKLKSYIAEPEVTVIVQQVNSQKFNILGQVNRPGSYPIATATVLDAIAIAGGFRDFAKQKAIYVLRQNPDGSQKRMSFNYKDVVKGKHPEQNVKLQPRDTIVVP
;
A
#
# COMPACT_ATOMS: atom_id res chain seq x y z
N MET A 1 -25.19 31.26 47.28
CA MET A 1 -24.38 32.48 47.49
C MET A 1 -23.56 32.63 46.23
N ILE A 2 -23.95 33.53 45.32
CA ILE A 2 -23.32 34.84 45.05
C ILE A 2 -21.95 34.59 44.33
N SER A 3 -21.63 35.03 43.16
CA SER A 3 -22.06 36.20 42.37
C SER A 3 -21.48 36.09 40.94
N ALA A 4 -22.24 36.57 40.00
CA ALA A 4 -21.87 36.87 38.63
C ALA A 4 -20.83 38.01 38.55
N TYR A 5 -20.03 38.05 37.50
CA TYR A 5 -19.60 39.29 36.85
C TYR A 5 -19.44 39.11 35.34
N LEU A 6 -20.31 39.83 34.70
CA LEU A 6 -20.40 40.15 33.28
C LEU A 6 -19.54 41.42 33.05
N VAL A 7 -18.66 41.47 32.06
CA VAL A 7 -18.20 42.74 31.46
C VAL A 7 -18.14 42.59 29.94
N LEU A 8 -18.97 43.35 29.33
CA LEU A 8 -19.16 43.68 27.93
C LEU A 8 -18.22 44.88 27.59
N SER A 9 -17.50 44.84 26.46
CA SER A 9 -17.15 46.08 25.76
C SER A 9 -16.91 45.85 24.27
N ALA A 10 -17.80 46.45 23.52
CA ALA A 10 -17.70 46.66 22.07
C ALA A 10 -16.84 47.89 21.78
N ALA A 11 -16.10 47.87 20.68
CA ALA A 11 -15.71 49.09 19.95
C ALA A 11 -15.57 48.78 18.47
N ALA A 12 -16.48 49.33 17.70
CA ALA A 12 -16.44 49.41 16.24
C ALA A 12 -15.48 50.55 15.80
N PHE A 13 -14.76 50.34 14.71
CA PHE A 13 -14.31 51.44 13.87
C PHE A 13 -14.41 51.05 12.41
N ALA A 14 -15.28 51.72 11.71
CA ALA A 14 -15.39 51.76 10.26
C ALA A 14 -14.53 52.90 9.74
N GLN A 15 -13.82 52.71 8.63
CA GLN A 15 -13.58 53.82 7.69
C GLN A 15 -13.29 53.32 6.27
N ALA A 16 -14.04 53.89 5.39
CA ALA A 16 -14.01 53.71 3.94
C ALA A 16 -12.86 54.50 3.31
N GLY A 17 -12.36 54.00 2.19
CA GLY A 17 -11.42 54.73 1.32
C GLY A 17 -11.55 54.18 -0.11
N GLN A 18 -12.29 54.91 -0.97
CA GLN A 18 -12.41 54.74 -2.42
C GLN A 18 -11.15 55.19 -3.13
N GLY A 19 -10.85 54.60 -4.29
CA GLY A 19 -9.94 55.23 -5.23
C GLY A 19 -9.44 54.31 -6.37
N THR A 20 -10.17 54.36 -7.47
CA THR A 20 -9.72 54.44 -8.90
C THR A 20 -8.95 53.31 -9.56
N ALA A 21 -9.64 52.68 -10.52
CA ALA A 21 -9.09 52.12 -11.77
C ALA A 21 -9.12 53.23 -12.89
N PRO A 22 -8.61 53.03 -14.13
CA PRO A 22 -7.80 52.04 -14.85
C PRO A 22 -6.61 52.72 -15.60
N PRO A 23 -5.94 52.26 -16.64
CA PRO A 23 -6.44 51.50 -17.80
C PRO A 23 -5.56 50.34 -18.31
N ALA A 24 -6.20 49.56 -19.19
CA ALA A 24 -5.64 48.49 -20.02
C ALA A 24 -4.54 48.96 -21.00
N LEU A 25 -3.56 48.09 -21.26
CA LEU A 25 -2.94 47.95 -22.57
C LEU A 25 -2.45 46.51 -22.82
N SER A 26 -2.83 46.04 -23.95
CA SER A 26 -2.56 44.79 -24.61
C SER A 26 -1.07 44.52 -24.83
N ALA A 27 -0.63 43.26 -24.66
CA ALA A 27 0.35 42.67 -25.56
C ALA A 27 0.28 41.15 -25.48
N SER A 28 -0.15 40.56 -26.56
CA SER A 28 -0.06 39.15 -26.87
C SER A 28 1.38 38.69 -26.94
N ALA A 29 1.75 37.64 -26.22
CA ALA A 29 2.87 36.80 -26.58
C ALA A 29 2.47 35.34 -26.31
N SER A 30 1.98 34.72 -27.38
CA SER A 30 1.79 33.29 -27.52
C SER A 30 3.17 32.63 -27.50
N ILE A 31 3.52 31.95 -26.39
CA ILE A 31 4.62 31.00 -26.38
C ILE A 31 3.98 29.61 -26.37
N ALA A 32 4.02 28.96 -27.55
CA ALA A 32 3.66 27.56 -27.72
C ALA A 32 4.57 26.69 -26.82
N GLN A 33 4.02 26.11 -25.78
CA GLN A 33 4.62 24.98 -25.08
C GLN A 33 4.44 23.73 -25.93
N PRO A 34 5.48 22.89 -26.11
CA PRO A 34 5.31 21.61 -26.75
C PRO A 34 4.44 20.72 -25.85
N ALA A 35 3.35 20.23 -26.43
CA ALA A 35 2.49 19.23 -25.81
C ALA A 35 3.32 17.98 -25.53
N THR A 36 3.74 17.81 -24.29
CA THR A 36 4.19 16.51 -23.79
C THR A 36 2.97 15.62 -23.78
N THR A 37 2.94 14.69 -24.70
CA THR A 37 1.96 13.60 -24.75
C THR A 37 2.14 12.76 -23.50
N GLN A 38 1.47 13.10 -22.41
CA GLN A 38 1.26 12.20 -21.30
C GLN A 38 0.39 11.07 -21.82
N LYS A 39 1.00 9.88 -21.91
CA LYS A 39 0.29 8.62 -22.06
C LYS A 39 -0.76 8.59 -20.95
N PRO A 40 -2.05 8.38 -21.24
CA PRO A 40 -3.04 8.27 -20.19
C PRO A 40 -2.69 7.07 -19.34
N ASP A 41 -2.34 7.30 -18.06
CA ASP A 41 -2.40 6.27 -17.04
C ASP A 41 -3.83 5.74 -17.07
N THR A 42 -3.96 4.50 -17.50
CA THR A 42 -5.22 3.75 -17.46
C THR A 42 -5.53 3.43 -16.00
N THR A 43 -5.95 4.43 -15.26
CA THR A 43 -6.70 4.21 -14.02
C THR A 43 -8.11 3.89 -14.49
N ASP A 44 -8.42 2.60 -14.57
CA ASP A 44 -9.79 2.17 -14.80
C ASP A 44 -10.70 2.79 -13.75
N ALA A 45 -11.87 3.26 -14.15
CA ALA A 45 -12.85 4.01 -13.36
C ALA A 45 -13.33 3.29 -12.07
N LYS A 46 -12.85 2.08 -11.78
CA LYS A 46 -13.15 1.28 -10.60
C LYS A 46 -12.09 1.40 -9.48
N GLY A 47 -11.04 2.22 -9.64
CA GLY A 47 -10.07 2.48 -8.56
C GLY A 47 -9.21 1.28 -8.13
N HIS A 48 -9.06 0.28 -9.00
CA HIS A 48 -8.21 -0.88 -8.72
C HIS A 48 -6.76 -0.61 -9.14
N ASP A 49 -5.84 -0.80 -8.21
CA ASP A 49 -4.42 -0.84 -8.53
C ASP A 49 -4.13 -2.14 -9.29
N ASN A 50 -4.09 -2.05 -10.62
CA ASN A 50 -3.82 -3.19 -11.51
C ASN A 50 -2.40 -3.75 -11.35
N SER A 51 -1.55 -3.13 -10.55
CA SER A 51 -0.19 -3.60 -10.28
C SER A 51 -0.12 -4.63 -9.16
N TYR A 52 -1.15 -4.71 -8.30
CA TYR A 52 -1.16 -5.63 -7.18
C TYR A 52 -1.40 -7.07 -7.64
N ILE A 53 -0.53 -7.96 -7.21
CA ILE A 53 -0.68 -9.41 -7.40
C ILE A 53 -1.15 -10.04 -6.09
N ILE A 54 -2.31 -10.65 -6.12
CA ILE A 54 -2.91 -11.34 -4.98
C ILE A 54 -2.01 -12.51 -4.57
N GLY A 55 -1.78 -12.66 -3.28
CA GLY A 55 -1.00 -13.77 -2.73
C GLY A 55 -1.79 -14.61 -1.75
N ASN A 56 -1.16 -15.69 -1.27
CA ASN A 56 -1.75 -16.55 -0.25
C ASN A 56 -1.91 -15.77 1.06
N ASP A 57 -2.94 -16.11 1.84
CA ASP A 57 -3.31 -15.48 3.10
C ASP A 57 -3.88 -14.06 2.99
N ASP A 58 -3.96 -13.46 1.79
CA ASP A 58 -4.67 -12.21 1.58
C ASP A 58 -6.17 -12.39 1.85
N VAL A 59 -6.81 -11.34 2.34
CA VAL A 59 -8.27 -11.33 2.53
C VAL A 59 -8.90 -10.44 1.48
N LEU A 60 -9.78 -11.03 0.68
CA LEU A 60 -10.49 -10.35 -0.40
C LEU A 60 -11.95 -10.14 0.00
N SER A 61 -12.48 -8.96 -0.27
CA SER A 61 -13.92 -8.68 -0.24
C SER A 61 -14.45 -8.80 -1.65
N ILE A 62 -15.33 -9.75 -1.88
CA ILE A 62 -15.95 -9.98 -3.17
C ILE A 62 -17.41 -9.55 -3.07
N ASN A 63 -17.78 -8.59 -3.92
CA ASN A 63 -19.14 -8.07 -4.01
C ASN A 63 -19.71 -8.41 -5.38
N VAL A 64 -20.89 -9.00 -5.38
CA VAL A 64 -21.66 -9.28 -6.59
C VAL A 64 -22.91 -8.41 -6.55
N TRP A 65 -23.10 -7.58 -7.55
CA TRP A 65 -24.21 -6.62 -7.61
C TRP A 65 -25.56 -7.34 -7.49
N LYS A 66 -26.41 -6.86 -6.57
CA LYS A 66 -27.73 -7.42 -6.21
C LYS A 66 -27.73 -8.83 -5.60
N GLU A 67 -26.56 -9.44 -5.37
CA GLU A 67 -26.43 -10.79 -4.83
C GLU A 67 -25.70 -10.76 -3.48
N THR A 68 -26.41 -10.40 -2.43
CA THR A 68 -25.83 -10.28 -1.06
C THR A 68 -25.40 -11.61 -0.46
N GLU A 69 -26.05 -12.71 -0.86
CA GLU A 69 -25.72 -14.06 -0.35
C GLU A 69 -24.37 -14.58 -0.87
N ILE A 70 -23.93 -14.10 -2.04
CA ILE A 70 -22.64 -14.45 -2.64
C ILE A 70 -21.56 -13.49 -2.18
N SER A 71 -21.94 -12.24 -1.89
CA SER A 71 -21.04 -11.16 -1.48
C SER A 71 -20.46 -11.42 -0.08
N ARG A 72 -19.14 -11.62 0.02
CA ARG A 72 -18.46 -11.91 1.29
C ARG A 72 -16.97 -11.63 1.27
N SER A 73 -16.39 -11.55 2.46
CA SER A 73 -14.93 -11.59 2.61
C SER A 73 -14.45 -13.03 2.65
N VAL A 74 -13.43 -13.35 1.85
CA VAL A 74 -12.83 -14.68 1.77
C VAL A 74 -11.31 -14.58 1.85
N PRO A 75 -10.65 -15.44 2.64
CA PRO A 75 -9.20 -15.56 2.62
C PRO A 75 -8.75 -16.36 1.40
N VAL A 76 -7.61 -16.00 0.84
CA VAL A 76 -6.91 -16.81 -0.15
C VAL A 76 -6.22 -17.96 0.57
N ARG A 77 -6.58 -19.17 0.23
CA ARG A 77 -6.05 -20.39 0.83
C ARG A 77 -4.58 -20.61 0.48
N SER A 78 -3.92 -21.53 1.18
CA SER A 78 -2.51 -21.89 0.94
C SER A 78 -2.26 -22.49 -0.45
N ASP A 79 -3.30 -23.07 -1.07
CA ASP A 79 -3.26 -23.56 -2.46
C ASP A 79 -3.50 -22.44 -3.49
N GLY A 80 -3.65 -21.18 -3.03
CA GLY A 80 -3.85 -20.01 -3.87
C GLY A 80 -5.27 -19.81 -4.37
N LYS A 81 -6.22 -20.62 -3.92
CA LYS A 81 -7.61 -20.55 -4.36
C LYS A 81 -8.50 -19.86 -3.32
N ILE A 82 -9.62 -19.36 -3.80
CA ILE A 82 -10.77 -18.93 -3.00
C ILE A 82 -11.97 -19.79 -3.30
N SER A 83 -12.91 -19.88 -2.34
CA SER A 83 -14.16 -20.62 -2.51
C SER A 83 -15.34 -19.68 -2.37
N LEU A 84 -16.19 -19.66 -3.38
CA LEU A 84 -17.38 -18.81 -3.45
C LEU A 84 -18.63 -19.66 -3.73
N PRO A 85 -19.81 -19.31 -3.18
CA PRO A 85 -21.05 -19.89 -3.58
C PRO A 85 -21.27 -19.75 -5.09
N LEU A 86 -21.85 -20.74 -5.73
CA LEU A 86 -22.13 -20.85 -7.16
C LEU A 86 -20.89 -20.88 -8.06
N ALA A 87 -19.86 -20.04 -7.80
CA ALA A 87 -18.63 -20.01 -8.59
C ALA A 87 -17.67 -21.18 -8.24
N GLY A 88 -17.84 -21.80 -7.05
CA GLY A 88 -16.96 -22.86 -6.58
C GLY A 88 -15.55 -22.36 -6.27
N GLU A 89 -14.54 -23.16 -6.60
CA GLU A 89 -13.13 -22.79 -6.42
C GLU A 89 -12.62 -21.96 -7.61
N VAL A 90 -11.95 -20.84 -7.29
CA VAL A 90 -11.35 -19.92 -8.26
C VAL A 90 -9.89 -19.66 -7.87
N GLN A 91 -8.98 -19.71 -8.84
CA GLN A 91 -7.58 -19.34 -8.61
C GLN A 91 -7.46 -17.83 -8.41
N ALA A 92 -6.98 -17.42 -7.23
CA ALA A 92 -6.81 -16.02 -6.87
C ALA A 92 -5.33 -15.62 -6.80
N ALA A 93 -4.48 -16.43 -6.15
CA ALA A 93 -3.06 -16.14 -6.06
C ALA A 93 -2.39 -16.12 -7.43
N GLY A 94 -1.53 -15.11 -7.64
CA GLY A 94 -0.86 -14.86 -8.92
C GLY A 94 -1.69 -14.03 -9.90
N SER A 95 -2.96 -13.72 -9.58
CA SER A 95 -3.83 -12.88 -10.42
C SER A 95 -3.93 -11.46 -9.85
N THR A 96 -4.27 -10.50 -10.70
CA THR A 96 -4.68 -9.16 -10.24
C THR A 96 -6.15 -9.19 -9.81
N PRO A 97 -6.62 -8.24 -8.98
CA PRO A 97 -8.03 -8.11 -8.63
C PRO A 97 -8.95 -8.07 -9.85
N LEU A 98 -8.59 -7.29 -10.86
CA LEU A 98 -9.36 -7.17 -12.11
C LEU A 98 -9.47 -8.52 -12.86
N LYS A 99 -8.36 -9.27 -12.94
CA LYS A 99 -8.39 -10.59 -13.55
C LYS A 99 -9.31 -11.55 -12.78
N LEU A 100 -9.23 -11.50 -11.46
CA LEU A 100 -10.07 -12.33 -10.59
C LEU A 100 -11.56 -11.98 -10.73
N GLU A 101 -11.93 -10.69 -10.87
CA GLU A 101 -13.29 -10.26 -11.19
C GLU A 101 -13.82 -10.91 -12.46
N GLN A 102 -13.01 -10.90 -13.51
CA GLN A 102 -13.37 -11.52 -14.80
C GLN A 102 -13.56 -13.04 -14.67
N ASP A 103 -12.64 -13.71 -13.96
CA ASP A 103 -12.69 -15.16 -13.77
C ASP A 103 -13.92 -15.57 -12.94
N ILE A 104 -14.27 -14.83 -11.90
CA ILE A 104 -15.48 -15.05 -11.08
C ILE A 104 -16.73 -14.76 -11.92
N SER A 105 -16.78 -13.64 -12.62
CA SER A 105 -17.90 -13.27 -13.49
C SER A 105 -18.17 -14.34 -14.53
N ALA A 106 -17.13 -14.86 -15.18
CA ALA A 106 -17.26 -15.93 -16.17
C ALA A 106 -17.91 -17.19 -15.59
N LYS A 107 -17.56 -17.57 -14.34
CA LYS A 107 -18.15 -18.73 -13.66
C LYS A 107 -19.61 -18.49 -13.21
N LEU A 108 -19.93 -17.27 -12.80
CA LEU A 108 -21.27 -16.91 -12.35
C LEU A 108 -22.28 -16.79 -13.50
N LYS A 109 -21.84 -16.58 -14.74
CA LYS A 109 -22.73 -16.46 -15.92
C LYS A 109 -23.68 -17.65 -16.12
N SER A 110 -23.31 -18.83 -15.60
CA SER A 110 -24.19 -20.02 -15.66
C SER A 110 -25.39 -19.94 -14.71
N TYR A 111 -25.36 -19.03 -13.73
CA TYR A 111 -26.36 -18.90 -12.67
C TYR A 111 -27.02 -17.53 -12.64
N ILE A 112 -26.30 -16.49 -13.06
CA ILE A 112 -26.74 -15.10 -12.99
C ILE A 112 -26.58 -14.47 -14.39
N ALA A 113 -27.62 -13.82 -14.87
CA ALA A 113 -27.57 -13.03 -16.08
C ALA A 113 -26.79 -11.74 -15.80
N GLU A 114 -25.69 -11.49 -16.52
CA GLU A 114 -24.85 -10.30 -16.41
C GLU A 114 -24.29 -10.04 -14.99
N PRO A 115 -23.48 -10.96 -14.40
CA PRO A 115 -22.96 -10.77 -13.07
C PRO A 115 -21.91 -9.66 -13.05
N GLU A 116 -22.18 -8.60 -12.29
CA GLU A 116 -21.22 -7.54 -11.98
C GLU A 116 -20.46 -7.89 -10.70
N VAL A 117 -19.17 -8.19 -10.82
CA VAL A 117 -18.32 -8.60 -9.72
C VAL A 117 -17.29 -7.50 -9.45
N THR A 118 -17.09 -7.18 -8.18
CA THR A 118 -16.02 -6.29 -7.70
C THR A 118 -15.19 -7.02 -6.65
N VAL A 119 -13.87 -7.01 -6.81
CA VAL A 119 -12.93 -7.60 -5.88
C VAL A 119 -12.08 -6.52 -5.23
N ILE A 120 -12.12 -6.41 -3.92
CA ILE A 120 -11.35 -5.45 -3.13
C ILE A 120 -10.41 -6.22 -2.21
N VAL A 121 -9.12 -5.88 -2.20
CA VAL A 121 -8.17 -6.45 -1.25
C VAL A 121 -8.37 -5.76 0.10
N GLN A 122 -8.97 -6.47 1.05
CA GLN A 122 -9.23 -5.97 2.40
C GLN A 122 -7.98 -6.00 3.28
N GLN A 123 -7.20 -7.10 3.19
CA GLN A 123 -5.99 -7.26 3.97
C GLN A 123 -4.89 -7.86 3.10
N VAL A 124 -3.76 -7.17 3.06
CA VAL A 124 -2.54 -7.62 2.40
C VAL A 124 -1.71 -8.39 3.41
N ASN A 125 -1.83 -9.71 3.43
CA ASN A 125 -1.08 -10.59 4.32
C ASN A 125 0.07 -11.29 3.61
N SER A 126 -0.04 -11.47 2.31
CA SER A 126 0.96 -12.14 1.48
C SER A 126 2.26 -11.34 1.35
N GLN A 127 2.17 -10.02 1.40
CA GLN A 127 3.31 -9.12 1.19
C GLN A 127 3.81 -8.55 2.53
N LYS A 128 4.38 -9.41 3.37
CA LYS A 128 4.98 -9.05 4.66
C LYS A 128 6.40 -9.57 4.77
N PHE A 129 7.23 -8.86 5.54
CA PHE A 129 8.53 -9.35 6.01
C PHE A 129 8.54 -9.37 7.54
N ASN A 130 9.45 -10.13 8.11
CA ASN A 130 9.63 -10.23 9.56
C ASN A 130 10.94 -9.58 9.97
N ILE A 131 10.94 -8.95 11.15
CA ILE A 131 12.15 -8.47 11.79
C ILE A 131 12.21 -8.98 13.22
N LEU A 132 13.32 -9.61 13.56
CA LEU A 132 13.54 -10.30 14.85
C LEU A 132 14.85 -9.85 15.48
N GLY A 133 14.93 -10.00 16.80
CA GLY A 133 16.14 -9.76 17.58
C GLY A 133 16.20 -8.38 18.22
N GLN A 134 17.39 -7.76 18.25
CA GLN A 134 17.67 -6.53 19.02
C GLN A 134 17.23 -5.26 18.26
N VAL A 135 15.93 -5.18 17.98
CA VAL A 135 15.25 -3.97 17.46
C VAL A 135 14.19 -3.50 18.46
N ASN A 136 13.81 -2.22 18.41
CA ASN A 136 12.84 -1.68 19.37
C ASN A 136 11.46 -2.33 19.22
N ARG A 137 11.04 -2.62 18.01
CA ARG A 137 9.73 -3.25 17.71
C ARG A 137 9.94 -4.44 16.77
N PRO A 138 10.26 -5.63 17.31
CA PRO A 138 10.27 -6.85 16.50
C PRO A 138 8.84 -7.21 16.09
N GLY A 139 8.68 -7.79 14.90
CA GLY A 139 7.35 -8.15 14.39
C GLY A 139 7.31 -8.37 12.89
N SER A 140 6.09 -8.48 12.37
CA SER A 140 5.81 -8.60 10.94
C SER A 140 5.30 -7.28 10.38
N TYR A 141 5.85 -6.85 9.24
CA TYR A 141 5.57 -5.55 8.63
C TYR A 141 5.20 -5.71 7.15
N PRO A 142 4.30 -4.88 6.62
CA PRO A 142 3.98 -4.90 5.21
C PRO A 142 5.18 -4.45 4.37
N ILE A 143 5.36 -5.08 3.22
CA ILE A 143 6.33 -4.64 2.22
C ILE A 143 5.68 -3.56 1.35
N ALA A 144 6.17 -2.33 1.49
CA ALA A 144 5.92 -1.26 0.54
C ALA A 144 7.28 -0.80 0.02
N THR A 145 7.87 -1.52 -0.96
CA THR A 145 9.21 -1.22 -1.52
C THR A 145 10.34 -1.08 -0.49
N ALA A 146 10.20 -1.73 0.68
CA ALA A 146 11.14 -1.60 1.78
C ALA A 146 12.50 -2.25 1.47
N THR A 147 13.57 -1.55 1.81
CA THR A 147 14.93 -2.09 1.91
C THR A 147 15.23 -2.53 3.34
N VAL A 148 16.38 -3.15 3.57
CA VAL A 148 16.81 -3.54 4.93
C VAL A 148 16.94 -2.31 5.85
N LEU A 149 17.41 -1.18 5.34
CA LEU A 149 17.48 0.08 6.11
C LEU A 149 16.08 0.58 6.49
N ASP A 150 15.14 0.57 5.54
CA ASP A 150 13.77 1.00 5.79
C ASP A 150 13.10 0.11 6.85
N ALA A 151 13.34 -1.19 6.77
CA ALA A 151 12.80 -2.14 7.74
C ALA A 151 13.30 -1.86 9.17
N ILE A 152 14.59 -1.56 9.34
CA ILE A 152 15.17 -1.20 10.64
C ILE A 152 14.56 0.11 11.15
N ALA A 153 14.37 1.10 10.26
CA ALA A 153 13.73 2.38 10.61
C ALA A 153 12.26 2.18 11.06
N ILE A 154 11.49 1.38 10.33
CA ILE A 154 10.09 1.05 10.66
C ILE A 154 10.01 0.33 12.01
N ALA A 155 10.98 -0.56 12.31
CA ALA A 155 11.09 -1.24 13.60
C ALA A 155 11.55 -0.33 14.76
N GLY A 156 11.75 0.97 14.50
CA GLY A 156 12.15 1.96 15.50
C GLY A 156 13.65 1.96 15.83
N GLY A 157 14.48 1.36 14.96
CA GLY A 157 15.93 1.28 15.16
C GLY A 157 16.36 0.15 16.06
N PHE A 158 17.62 0.20 16.48
CA PHE A 158 18.25 -0.84 17.29
C PHE A 158 18.02 -0.62 18.78
N ARG A 159 17.96 -1.72 19.51
CA ARG A 159 18.08 -1.72 20.97
C ARG A 159 19.55 -1.70 21.39
N ASP A 160 19.75 -1.49 22.69
CA ASP A 160 21.07 -1.60 23.30
C ASP A 160 21.67 -2.99 23.05
N PHE A 161 23.00 -3.02 22.83
CA PHE A 161 23.77 -4.23 22.55
C PHE A 161 23.51 -4.92 21.19
N ALA A 162 22.72 -4.33 20.28
CA ALA A 162 22.53 -4.89 18.94
C ALA A 162 23.85 -4.99 18.16
N LYS A 163 24.12 -6.15 17.61
CA LYS A 163 25.30 -6.41 16.78
C LYS A 163 25.12 -5.89 15.37
N GLN A 164 25.17 -4.57 15.19
CA GLN A 164 24.88 -3.84 13.93
C GLN A 164 25.75 -4.28 12.74
N LYS A 165 26.87 -4.99 12.96
CA LYS A 165 27.74 -5.52 11.91
C LYS A 165 27.40 -6.94 11.47
N ALA A 166 26.56 -7.65 12.23
CA ALA A 166 26.27 -9.06 12.06
C ALA A 166 24.81 -9.34 11.72
N ILE A 167 24.10 -8.34 11.19
CA ILE A 167 22.71 -8.46 10.74
C ILE A 167 22.68 -9.34 9.50
N TYR A 168 21.63 -10.09 9.32
CA TYR A 168 21.42 -10.87 8.11
C TYR A 168 19.94 -11.00 7.76
N VAL A 169 19.70 -11.18 6.47
CA VAL A 169 18.37 -11.46 5.91
C VAL A 169 18.33 -12.93 5.53
N LEU A 170 17.32 -13.63 5.99
CA LEU A 170 16.98 -14.98 5.55
C LEU A 170 15.88 -14.89 4.51
N ARG A 171 16.17 -15.36 3.32
CA ARG A 171 15.21 -15.47 2.21
C ARG A 171 14.98 -16.93 1.90
N GLN A 172 13.70 -17.31 1.84
CA GLN A 172 13.34 -18.64 1.39
C GLN A 172 13.13 -18.64 -0.12
N ASN A 173 13.87 -19.48 -0.82
CA ASN A 173 13.71 -19.67 -2.25
C ASN A 173 12.49 -20.57 -2.55
N PRO A 174 11.95 -20.54 -3.79
CA PRO A 174 10.83 -21.41 -4.19
C PRO A 174 11.14 -22.91 -4.10
N ASP A 175 12.42 -23.30 -4.15
CA ASP A 175 12.89 -24.67 -4.00
C ASP A 175 12.97 -25.15 -2.54
N GLY A 176 12.56 -24.29 -1.58
CA GLY A 176 12.62 -24.58 -0.15
C GLY A 176 13.99 -24.30 0.49
N SER A 177 15.03 -24.00 -0.28
CA SER A 177 16.33 -23.61 0.27
C SER A 177 16.28 -22.23 0.93
N GLN A 178 17.14 -22.01 1.93
CA GLN A 178 17.28 -20.71 2.58
C GLN A 178 18.57 -20.02 2.15
N LYS A 179 18.47 -18.80 1.66
CA LYS A 179 19.59 -17.92 1.37
C LYS A 179 19.80 -16.94 2.52
N ARG A 180 21.01 -16.96 3.10
CA ARG A 180 21.43 -15.97 4.08
C ARG A 180 22.22 -14.87 3.39
N MET A 181 21.77 -13.61 3.54
CA MET A 181 22.44 -12.42 3.03
C MET A 181 22.91 -11.58 4.22
N SER A 182 24.22 -11.35 4.31
CA SER A 182 24.80 -10.52 5.38
C SER A 182 24.53 -9.05 5.14
N PHE A 183 24.30 -8.31 6.22
CA PHE A 183 24.08 -6.88 6.21
C PHE A 183 24.87 -6.22 7.35
N ASN A 184 25.77 -5.33 6.98
CA ASN A 184 26.53 -4.52 7.94
C ASN A 184 26.01 -3.08 7.93
N TYR A 185 25.19 -2.75 8.91
CA TYR A 185 24.58 -1.43 9.03
C TYR A 185 25.60 -0.30 9.01
N LYS A 186 26.73 -0.47 9.76
CA LYS A 186 27.75 0.58 9.88
C LYS A 186 28.47 0.89 8.57
N ASP A 187 28.67 -0.12 7.73
CA ASP A 187 29.34 0.04 6.44
C ASP A 187 28.37 0.58 5.38
N VAL A 188 27.13 0.09 5.36
CA VAL A 188 26.09 0.58 4.43
C VAL A 188 25.79 2.06 4.65
N VAL A 189 25.60 2.50 5.89
CA VAL A 189 25.35 3.92 6.22
C VAL A 189 26.55 4.81 5.86
N LYS A 190 27.78 4.28 5.90
CA LYS A 190 28.99 5.00 5.44
C LYS A 190 29.19 4.93 3.92
N GLY A 191 28.29 4.29 3.18
CA GLY A 191 28.38 4.14 1.72
C GLY A 191 29.43 3.15 1.25
N LYS A 192 29.97 2.28 2.13
CA LYS A 192 31.03 1.32 1.75
C LYS A 192 30.52 0.12 0.99
N HIS A 193 29.39 -0.43 1.36
CA HIS A 193 28.78 -1.63 0.76
C HIS A 193 27.30 -1.40 0.51
N PRO A 194 26.91 -0.48 -0.40
CA PRO A 194 25.50 -0.16 -0.67
C PRO A 194 24.72 -1.35 -1.24
N GLU A 195 25.40 -2.28 -1.89
CA GLU A 195 24.80 -3.50 -2.43
C GLU A 195 24.20 -4.44 -1.37
N GLN A 196 24.61 -4.31 -0.11
CA GLN A 196 24.02 -5.06 1.00
C GLN A 196 22.63 -4.55 1.38
N ASN A 197 22.27 -3.32 1.00
CA ASN A 197 20.93 -2.78 1.23
C ASN A 197 19.95 -3.31 0.19
N VAL A 198 19.69 -4.60 0.24
CA VAL A 198 18.80 -5.28 -0.70
C VAL A 198 17.35 -4.88 -0.50
N LYS A 199 16.57 -4.89 -1.59
CA LYS A 199 15.10 -4.82 -1.49
C LYS A 199 14.58 -6.11 -0.88
N LEU A 200 13.68 -5.95 0.08
CA LEU A 200 13.03 -7.07 0.73
C LEU A 200 12.00 -7.72 -0.21
N GLN A 201 11.83 -9.01 -0.04
CA GLN A 201 10.81 -9.80 -0.70
C GLN A 201 9.81 -10.33 0.33
N PRO A 202 8.60 -10.71 -0.10
CA PRO A 202 7.63 -11.37 0.76
C PRO A 202 8.26 -12.56 1.49
N ARG A 203 7.95 -12.68 2.80
CA ARG A 203 8.46 -13.71 3.71
C ARG A 203 9.96 -13.61 4.05
N ASP A 204 10.67 -12.55 3.64
CA ASP A 204 12.01 -12.31 4.16
C ASP A 204 11.99 -12.14 5.67
N THR A 205 13.02 -12.63 6.34
CA THR A 205 13.19 -12.45 7.78
C THR A 205 14.54 -11.79 8.06
N ILE A 206 14.49 -10.59 8.64
CA ILE A 206 15.68 -9.86 9.09
C ILE A 206 15.96 -10.27 10.52
N VAL A 207 17.19 -10.69 10.80
CA VAL A 207 17.64 -11.03 12.14
C VAL A 207 18.73 -10.07 12.57
N VAL A 208 18.48 -9.41 13.72
CA VAL A 208 19.42 -8.48 14.38
C VAL A 208 19.90 -9.13 15.67
N PRO A 209 21.12 -9.70 15.68
CA PRO A 209 21.68 -10.36 16.86
C PRO A 209 22.00 -9.40 17.99
#